data_9da10c72f4d4289a5d69cdf789de4fe9
#
_entry.id   9da10c72f4d4289a5d69cdf789de4fe9
#
_cell.length_a   1.000
_cell.length_b   1.000
_cell.length_c   1.000
_cell.angle_alpha   90.00
_cell.angle_beta   90.00
_cell.angle_gamma   90.00
#
_symmetry.space_group_name_H-M   'P 1'
#
loop_
_entity.id
_entity.type
_entity.pdbx_description
1 polymer ?
#
loop_
_entity_poly.entity_id
_entity_poly.type
_entity_poly.pdbx_seq_one_letter_code
_entity_poly.pdbx_strand_id
1 'polypeptide(L)'
;MKKNTKNNNQAIDAQELFLAMNDLEKEKGINKEYLLDSIQTALITAYKRNFDADENVSIVIDEATGEIHVYAEKEVVEEVEIPQTQISLEEAQKINKKLEIGDKTKIEIIPRNFGRIAAQTAKQVIIQKIREASRDVL
;
A
#
# COMPACT_ATOMS: atom_id res chain seq x y z
N MET A 1 19.25 -14.38 -13.78
CA MET A 1 18.51 -15.07 -13.00
C MET A 1 18.37 -14.63 -11.62
N LYS A 2 19.43 -14.50 -10.94
CA LYS A 2 19.34 -14.12 -9.60
C LYS A 2 18.91 -12.74 -9.39
N LYS A 3 19.14 -11.86 -10.31
CA LYS A 3 18.80 -10.50 -10.16
C LYS A 3 17.34 -10.26 -9.98
N ASN A 4 16.53 -11.17 -10.42
CA ASN A 4 15.10 -11.02 -10.29
C ASN A 4 14.57 -11.35 -8.93
N THR A 5 15.42 -11.86 -8.07
CA THR A 5 15.00 -12.32 -6.77
C THR A 5 14.35 -11.23 -5.94
N LYS A 6 14.91 -10.04 -5.95
CA LYS A 6 14.36 -8.96 -5.16
C LYS A 6 12.98 -8.54 -5.61
N ASN A 7 12.82 -8.36 -6.90
CA ASN A 7 11.54 -7.98 -7.43
C ASN A 7 10.55 -9.10 -7.28
N ASN A 8 11.02 -10.32 -7.44
CA ASN A 8 10.16 -11.48 -7.33
C ASN A 8 9.60 -11.66 -5.94
N ASN A 9 10.35 -11.28 -4.90
CA ASN A 9 9.87 -11.43 -3.54
C ASN A 9 8.58 -10.67 -3.32
N GLN A 10 8.52 -9.43 -3.79
CA GLN A 10 7.33 -8.66 -3.67
C GLN A 10 6.23 -9.20 -4.58
N ALA A 11 6.56 -9.47 -5.81
CA ALA A 11 5.57 -9.90 -6.79
C ALA A 11 4.99 -11.25 -6.44
N ILE A 12 5.83 -12.20 -6.03
CA ILE A 12 5.37 -13.53 -5.69
C ILE A 12 4.44 -13.49 -4.50
N ASP A 13 4.83 -12.73 -3.46
CA ASP A 13 3.99 -12.61 -2.28
C ASP A 13 2.64 -12.01 -2.63
N ALA A 14 2.63 -11.01 -3.50
CA ALA A 14 1.38 -10.38 -3.90
C ALA A 14 0.51 -11.34 -4.69
N GLN A 15 1.11 -12.13 -5.58
CA GLN A 15 0.34 -13.10 -6.35
C GLN A 15 -0.25 -14.16 -5.46
N GLU A 16 0.54 -14.67 -4.53
CA GLU A 16 0.02 -15.64 -3.57
C GLU A 16 -1.13 -15.06 -2.77
N LEU A 17 -1.00 -13.80 -2.43
CA LEU A 17 -2.02 -13.11 -1.68
C LEU A 17 -3.33 -13.06 -2.46
N PHE A 18 -3.27 -12.72 -3.75
CA PHE A 18 -4.46 -12.66 -4.58
C PHE A 18 -5.09 -14.03 -4.77
N LEU A 19 -4.26 -15.07 -4.90
CA LEU A 19 -4.79 -16.42 -4.99
C LEU A 19 -5.52 -16.80 -3.71
N ALA A 20 -4.95 -16.46 -2.57
CA ALA A 20 -5.59 -16.74 -1.30
C ALA A 20 -6.91 -15.99 -1.16
N MET A 21 -6.96 -14.74 -1.62
CA MET A 21 -8.20 -13.96 -1.57
C MET A 21 -9.27 -14.57 -2.46
N ASN A 22 -8.87 -15.04 -3.64
CA ASN A 22 -9.83 -15.68 -4.55
C ASN A 22 -10.39 -16.96 -3.93
N ASP A 23 -9.53 -17.75 -3.29
CA ASP A 23 -9.96 -18.96 -2.63
C ASP A 23 -10.93 -18.67 -1.49
N LEU A 24 -10.65 -17.64 -0.72
CA LEU A 24 -11.54 -17.27 0.37
C LEU A 24 -12.90 -16.83 -0.14
N GLU A 25 -12.93 -16.13 -1.25
CA GLU A 25 -14.19 -15.71 -1.84
C GLU A 25 -14.99 -16.91 -2.30
N LYS A 26 -14.33 -17.85 -2.98
CA LYS A 26 -15.02 -19.03 -3.49
C LYS A 26 -15.45 -19.98 -2.41
N GLU A 27 -14.56 -20.27 -1.48
CA GLU A 27 -14.82 -21.33 -0.51
C GLU A 27 -15.56 -20.88 0.72
N LYS A 28 -15.34 -19.64 1.13
CA LYS A 28 -15.90 -19.15 2.38
C LYS A 28 -16.86 -17.99 2.20
N GLY A 29 -17.03 -17.53 0.96
CA GLY A 29 -17.94 -16.44 0.69
C GLY A 29 -17.49 -15.09 1.21
N ILE A 30 -16.20 -14.92 1.47
CA ILE A 30 -15.68 -13.65 1.96
C ILE A 30 -15.47 -12.74 0.76
N ASN A 31 -16.05 -11.56 0.81
CA ASN A 31 -15.97 -10.60 -0.29
C ASN A 31 -14.55 -10.13 -0.52
N LYS A 32 -14.10 -10.21 -1.76
CA LYS A 32 -12.75 -9.84 -2.11
C LYS A 32 -12.48 -8.35 -1.86
N GLU A 33 -13.46 -7.50 -2.15
CA GLU A 33 -13.32 -6.07 -1.93
C GLU A 33 -13.15 -5.77 -0.44
N TYR A 34 -13.88 -6.48 0.39
CA TYR A 34 -13.75 -6.33 1.82
C TYR A 34 -12.34 -6.71 2.29
N LEU A 35 -11.81 -7.81 1.73
CA LEU A 35 -10.45 -8.23 2.05
C LEU A 35 -9.42 -7.19 1.62
N LEU A 36 -9.57 -6.67 0.41
CA LEU A 36 -8.65 -5.65 -0.09
C LEU A 36 -8.68 -4.41 0.78
N ASP A 37 -9.87 -3.99 1.15
CA ASP A 37 -10.03 -2.81 1.99
C ASP A 37 -9.38 -3.03 3.36
N SER A 38 -9.59 -4.20 3.94
CA SER A 38 -8.98 -4.53 5.23
C SER A 38 -7.46 -4.54 5.14
N ILE A 39 -6.94 -5.10 4.05
CA ILE A 39 -5.50 -5.14 3.83
C ILE A 39 -4.94 -3.73 3.65
N GLN A 40 -5.61 -2.91 2.86
CA GLN A 40 -5.16 -1.54 2.64
C GLN A 40 -5.08 -0.77 3.96
N THR A 41 -6.10 -0.90 4.79
CA THR A 41 -6.13 -0.22 6.08
C THR A 41 -4.98 -0.70 6.97
N ALA A 42 -4.75 -2.01 7.00
CA ALA A 42 -3.68 -2.57 7.80
C ALA A 42 -2.32 -2.13 7.28
N LEU A 43 -2.17 -2.04 5.96
CA LEU A 43 -0.92 -1.59 5.37
C LEU A 43 -0.61 -0.14 5.69
N ILE A 44 -1.64 0.71 5.67
CA ILE A 44 -1.45 2.11 6.03
C ILE A 44 -0.98 2.23 7.47
N THR A 45 -1.60 1.47 8.36
CA THR A 45 -1.22 1.46 9.76
C THR A 45 0.22 0.97 9.93
N ALA A 46 0.57 -0.10 9.22
CA ALA A 46 1.92 -0.66 9.31
C ALA A 46 2.94 0.32 8.76
N TYR A 47 2.60 1.01 7.69
CA TYR A 47 3.50 1.98 7.11
C TYR A 47 3.78 3.11 8.09
N LYS A 48 2.73 3.66 8.68
CA LYS A 48 2.89 4.77 9.61
C LYS A 48 3.71 4.37 10.82
N ARG A 49 3.50 3.16 11.29
CA ARG A 49 4.22 2.66 12.47
C ARG A 49 5.69 2.41 12.17
N ASN A 50 5.98 1.79 11.04
CA ASN A 50 7.35 1.39 10.73
C ASN A 50 8.22 2.53 10.21
N PHE A 51 7.61 3.54 9.63
CA PHE A 51 8.34 4.66 9.07
C PHE A 51 8.09 5.96 9.80
N ASP A 52 7.41 5.86 10.94
CA ASP A 52 7.16 7.02 11.81
C ASP A 52 6.57 8.19 11.03
N ALA A 53 5.57 7.90 10.23
CA ALA A 53 4.96 8.88 9.35
C ALA A 53 3.62 9.34 9.88
N ASP A 54 3.41 10.65 9.83
CA ASP A 54 2.15 11.25 10.24
C ASP A 54 1.37 11.81 9.06
N GLU A 55 2.02 11.86 7.91
CA GLU A 55 1.37 12.46 6.75
C GLU A 55 0.25 11.58 6.23
N ASN A 56 -0.61 12.15 5.42
CA ASN A 56 -1.67 11.41 4.76
C ASN A 56 -1.08 10.43 3.76
N VAL A 57 -1.28 9.17 4.04
CA VAL A 57 -0.74 8.11 3.19
C VAL A 57 -1.90 7.28 2.67
N SER A 58 -1.85 6.97 1.39
CA SER A 58 -2.79 6.01 0.81
C SER A 58 -2.01 4.90 0.14
N ILE A 59 -2.60 3.72 0.12
CA ILE A 59 -1.97 2.55 -0.46
C ILE A 59 -2.93 1.94 -1.46
N VAL A 60 -2.43 1.67 -2.65
CA VAL A 60 -3.21 1.09 -3.72
C VAL A 60 -2.61 -0.26 -4.07
N ILE A 61 -3.46 -1.28 -4.15
CA ILE A 61 -3.05 -2.60 -4.57
C ILE A 61 -3.56 -2.81 -5.98
N ASP A 62 -2.63 -3.02 -6.91
CA ASP A 62 -2.98 -3.26 -8.30
C ASP A 62 -3.40 -4.70 -8.46
N GLU A 63 -4.68 -4.94 -8.75
CA GLU A 63 -5.20 -6.29 -8.88
C GLU A 63 -4.63 -7.03 -10.09
N ALA A 64 -4.26 -6.28 -11.12
CA ALA A 64 -3.74 -6.90 -12.33
C ALA A 64 -2.33 -7.45 -12.14
N THR A 65 -1.48 -6.70 -11.42
CA THR A 65 -0.08 -7.07 -11.27
C THR A 65 0.28 -7.55 -9.89
N GLY A 66 -0.56 -7.26 -8.90
CA GLY A 66 -0.26 -7.56 -7.52
C GLY A 66 0.69 -6.57 -6.88
N GLU A 67 0.97 -5.49 -7.56
CA GLU A 67 1.89 -4.49 -7.03
C GLU A 67 1.23 -3.61 -6.00
N ILE A 68 2.02 -3.19 -5.03
CA ILE A 68 1.54 -2.31 -3.97
C ILE A 68 2.22 -0.95 -4.13
N HIS A 69 1.41 0.09 -4.25
CA HIS A 69 1.91 1.45 -4.43
C HIS A 69 1.52 2.29 -3.22
N VAL A 70 2.48 3.04 -2.71
CA VAL A 70 2.25 3.90 -1.56
C VAL A 70 2.34 5.35 -2.02
N TYR A 71 1.33 6.14 -1.67
CA TYR A 71 1.29 7.55 -2.02
C TYR A 71 1.18 8.39 -0.76
N ALA A 72 1.97 9.45 -0.71
CA ALA A 72 1.89 10.41 0.38
C ALA A 72 1.36 11.73 -0.18
N GLU A 73 0.42 12.33 0.53
CA GLU A 73 -0.09 13.63 0.13
C GLU A 73 0.88 14.69 0.61
N LYS A 74 1.33 15.55 -0.30
CA LYS A 74 2.27 16.59 0.03
C LYS A 74 1.74 17.94 -0.44
N GLU A 75 2.06 18.97 0.31
CA GLU A 75 1.68 20.33 -0.02
C GLU A 75 2.79 20.97 -0.84
N VAL A 76 2.41 21.68 -1.89
CA VAL A 76 3.36 22.41 -2.72
C VAL A 76 3.75 23.69 -2.02
N VAL A 77 5.04 23.87 -1.79
CA VAL A 77 5.58 25.04 -1.10
C VAL A 77 6.75 25.60 -1.88
N GLU A 78 7.16 26.80 -1.54
CA GLU A 78 8.30 27.41 -2.19
C GLU A 78 9.60 26.81 -1.67
N GLU A 79 9.72 26.71 -0.37
CA GLU A 79 10.86 26.06 0.27
C GLU A 79 10.39 24.93 1.17
N VAL A 80 10.91 23.74 0.94
CA VAL A 80 10.54 22.57 1.71
C VAL A 80 11.20 22.60 3.07
N GLU A 81 10.38 22.58 4.12
CA GLU A 81 10.87 22.51 5.49
C GLU A 81 10.67 21.13 6.06
N ILE A 82 9.56 20.49 5.67
CA ILE A 82 9.24 19.14 6.14
C ILE A 82 9.09 18.25 4.91
N PRO A 83 10.15 17.55 4.51
CA PRO A 83 10.11 16.76 3.26
C PRO A 83 9.02 15.70 3.23
N GLN A 84 8.60 15.20 4.37
CA GLN A 84 7.57 14.17 4.43
C GLN A 84 6.22 14.68 3.99
N THR A 85 5.93 15.96 4.23
CA THR A 85 4.61 16.51 3.95
C THR A 85 4.62 17.64 2.92
N GLN A 86 5.78 18.00 2.42
CA GLN A 86 5.92 19.14 1.51
C GLN A 86 6.76 18.77 0.30
N ILE A 87 6.49 19.45 -0.80
CA ILE A 87 7.25 19.30 -2.04
C ILE A 87 7.43 20.70 -2.63
N SER A 88 8.59 20.97 -3.22
CA SER A 88 8.84 22.26 -3.80
C SER A 88 8.01 22.45 -5.07
N LEU A 89 7.72 23.69 -5.40
CA LEU A 89 6.96 23.98 -6.61
C LEU A 89 7.69 23.46 -7.85
N GLU A 90 8.99 23.58 -7.87
CA GLU A 90 9.78 23.10 -9.00
C GLU A 90 9.62 21.60 -9.20
N GLU A 91 9.74 20.84 -8.12
CA GLU A 91 9.58 19.40 -8.19
C GLU A 91 8.14 19.02 -8.52
N ALA A 92 7.19 19.73 -7.93
CA ALA A 92 5.78 19.46 -8.17
C ALA A 92 5.42 19.65 -9.63
N GLN A 93 5.95 20.69 -10.24
CA GLN A 93 5.63 20.99 -11.63
C GLN A 93 6.26 20.03 -12.61
N LYS A 94 7.26 19.29 -12.19
CA LYS A 94 7.77 18.21 -13.02
C LYS A 94 6.77 17.08 -13.14
N ILE A 95 5.93 16.92 -12.12
CA ILE A 95 4.90 15.89 -12.11
C ILE A 95 3.65 16.40 -12.80
N ASN A 96 3.24 17.62 -12.47
CA ASN A 96 2.04 18.22 -13.05
C ASN A 96 2.27 19.73 -13.14
N LYS A 97 2.35 20.24 -14.36
CA LYS A 97 2.64 21.64 -14.60
C LYS A 97 1.61 22.59 -14.04
N LYS A 98 0.42 22.10 -13.76
CA LYS A 98 -0.65 22.94 -13.25
C LYS A 98 -0.61 23.19 -11.76
N LEU A 99 0.28 22.51 -11.05
CA LEU A 99 0.39 22.65 -9.61
C LEU A 99 0.95 24.01 -9.22
N GLU A 100 0.38 24.56 -8.17
CA GLU A 100 0.79 25.87 -7.66
C GLU A 100 1.02 25.77 -6.15
N ILE A 101 1.68 26.78 -5.60
CA ILE A 101 1.93 26.81 -4.17
C ILE A 101 0.61 26.79 -3.43
N GLY A 102 0.54 25.92 -2.42
CA GLY A 102 -0.68 25.71 -1.65
C GLY A 102 -1.50 24.53 -2.11
N ASP A 103 -1.24 24.02 -3.31
CA ASP A 103 -1.93 22.84 -3.79
C ASP A 103 -1.41 21.61 -3.08
N LYS A 104 -2.25 20.58 -3.04
CA LYS A 104 -1.84 19.29 -2.49
C LYS A 104 -1.82 18.27 -3.61
N THR A 105 -0.84 17.40 -3.56
CA THR A 105 -0.71 16.36 -4.57
C THR A 105 -0.23 15.08 -3.93
N LYS A 106 -0.58 13.97 -4.54
CA LYS A 106 -0.14 12.66 -4.07
C LYS A 106 1.11 12.26 -4.82
N ILE A 107 2.13 11.93 -4.06
CA ILE A 107 3.42 11.55 -4.62
C ILE A 107 3.66 10.10 -4.27
N GLU A 108 4.00 9.31 -5.27
CA GLU A 108 4.33 7.92 -5.02
C GLU A 108 5.67 7.85 -4.31
N ILE A 109 5.71 7.09 -3.23
CA ILE A 109 6.94 6.86 -2.49
C ILE A 109 7.26 5.38 -2.53
N ILE A 110 8.55 5.07 -2.49
CA ILE A 110 9.01 3.68 -2.55
C ILE A 110 9.82 3.41 -1.29
N PRO A 111 9.16 3.07 -0.18
CA PRO A 111 9.87 2.87 1.08
C PRO A 111 10.70 1.60 1.03
N ARG A 112 11.89 1.66 1.59
CA ARG A 112 12.74 0.50 1.64
C ARG A 112 12.13 -0.57 2.52
N ASN A 113 12.21 -1.80 2.09
CA ASN A 113 11.75 -2.95 2.85
C ASN A 113 10.25 -2.97 3.11
N PHE A 114 9.50 -2.03 2.57
CA PHE A 114 8.07 -2.03 2.82
C PHE A 114 7.38 -3.22 2.16
N GLY A 115 7.93 -3.70 1.06
CA GLY A 115 7.36 -4.87 0.40
C GLY A 115 7.26 -6.07 1.32
N ARG A 116 8.31 -6.29 2.12
CA ARG A 116 8.31 -7.41 3.06
C ARG A 116 7.30 -7.18 4.18
N ILE A 117 7.28 -5.95 4.72
CA ILE A 117 6.34 -5.60 5.77
C ILE A 117 4.92 -5.75 5.26
N ALA A 118 4.66 -5.28 4.05
CA ALA A 118 3.34 -5.35 3.45
C ALA A 118 2.89 -6.80 3.27
N ALA A 119 3.78 -7.65 2.78
CA ALA A 119 3.44 -9.06 2.57
C ALA A 119 3.07 -9.73 3.89
N GLN A 120 3.85 -9.47 4.93
CA GLN A 120 3.56 -10.07 6.23
C GLN A 120 2.26 -9.55 6.81
N THR A 121 2.03 -8.25 6.70
CA THR A 121 0.80 -7.64 7.20
C THR A 121 -0.41 -8.21 6.49
N ALA A 122 -0.33 -8.30 5.17
CA ALA A 122 -1.43 -8.83 4.37
C ALA A 122 -1.72 -10.28 4.73
N LYS A 123 -0.69 -11.08 4.91
CA LYS A 123 -0.89 -12.48 5.32
C LYS A 123 -1.60 -12.56 6.65
N GLN A 124 -1.23 -11.71 7.59
CA GLN A 124 -1.87 -11.72 8.90
C GLN A 124 -3.34 -11.36 8.80
N VAL A 125 -3.67 -10.40 7.96
CA VAL A 125 -5.07 -10.03 7.75
C VAL A 125 -5.86 -11.20 7.19
N ILE A 126 -5.30 -11.87 6.19
CA ILE A 126 -5.97 -13.00 5.58
C ILE A 126 -6.19 -14.14 6.59
N ILE A 127 -5.16 -14.45 7.36
CA ILE A 127 -5.28 -15.49 8.38
C ILE A 127 -6.37 -15.13 9.39
N GLN A 128 -6.41 -13.88 9.79
CA GLN A 128 -7.42 -13.41 10.72
C GLN A 128 -8.82 -13.57 10.15
N LYS A 129 -9.00 -13.22 8.87
CA LYS A 129 -10.31 -13.33 8.24
C LYS A 129 -10.73 -14.79 8.07
N ILE A 130 -9.78 -15.68 7.82
CA ILE A 130 -10.08 -17.09 7.75
C ILE A 130 -10.58 -17.59 9.11
N ARG A 131 -9.92 -17.18 10.18
CA ARG A 131 -10.34 -17.58 11.52
C ARG A 131 -11.72 -17.06 11.85
N GLU A 132 -12.00 -15.81 11.49
CA GLU A 132 -13.30 -15.22 11.72
C GLU A 132 -14.39 -15.96 10.95
N ALA A 133 -14.10 -16.28 9.69
CA ALA A 133 -15.08 -17.00 8.88
C ALA A 133 -15.33 -18.39 9.41
N SER A 134 -14.28 -19.07 9.87
CA SER A 134 -14.43 -20.40 10.45
C SER A 134 -15.25 -20.36 11.73
N ARG A 135 -15.08 -19.30 12.50
CA ARG A 135 -15.81 -19.13 13.73
C ARG A 135 -17.30 -18.90 13.46
N ASP A 136 -17.58 -18.12 12.44
CA ASP A 136 -18.95 -17.80 12.07
C ASP A 136 -19.70 -19.00 11.55
N VAL A 137 -19.00 -19.95 11.02
CA VAL A 137 -19.65 -21.16 10.47
C VAL A 137 -20.25 -22.03 11.57
N LEU A 138 -19.75 -21.91 12.77
CA LEU A 138 -20.31 -22.66 13.88
C LEU A 138 -21.69 -22.19 14.24
#